data_30140abb4928a89d9a6925bfa6366d62
#
_entry.id   30140abb4928a89d9a6925bfa6366d62
#
_cell.length_a   1.000
_cell.length_b   1.000
_cell.length_c   1.000
_cell.angle_alpha   90.00
_cell.angle_beta   90.00
_cell.angle_gamma   90.00
#
_symmetry.space_group_name_H-M   'P 1'
#
loop_
_entity.id
_entity.type
_entity.pdbx_description
1 polymer ?
#
loop_
_entity_poly.entity_id
_entity_poly.type
_entity_poly.pdbx_seq_one_letter_code
_entity_poly.pdbx_strand_id
1 'polypeptide(L)'
;MDYEAVIGLETHVQLKTKSKMWCSCANAFGAPPNTNVCPVCLGLPGVLPVANEEALRLTTLTGFLLNCEIPPSAKFDRKNYFYPDMPKNYQITQYDQPSTVNGWVEFEFLGGIERVRITRAHLEEDVGKSFHFERNSGVDFNRAGVPLMEIVSEPDLTSADMAYEYLNALKDILVYGGVSDCDMEKGMVRCDVNVSVRLRGSKELGAKIEIKNMNSFSGVRRALAYEIPRQIDVLKQGGKLIQSTRRWDDAAGVTEEMRTKEYAHDYRYFPDPDLMPFTPTDAWVAEVKSRVVELPLARKQRFMRDYQLPASDAQTFVWDPPLGNYFEGIAKKSGNPKAVANWVINNLRAKMAEAGEKSEIRGAKSEVDRSLVTSAAATTTLSDLKFKPDSLLELIGLVENKTISSSIAQQVFAEMFETGKSPAAIVKEKGLAQVSDTGAIEKFCDEVIAAHPGPANDFKSGKAAALNFLKGQVMKLSKGKANPALVGEILERKLKS
;
A
#
# COMPACT_ATOMS: atom_id res chain seq x y z
N MET A 1 -33.03 -18.02 13.51
CA MET A 1 -31.94 -17.61 14.43
C MET A 1 -30.95 -16.83 13.63
N ASP A 2 -30.57 -15.66 14.13
CA ASP A 2 -29.56 -14.78 13.47
C ASP A 2 -28.19 -15.07 14.11
N TYR A 3 -27.18 -15.33 13.27
CA TYR A 3 -25.83 -15.64 13.71
C TYR A 3 -24.89 -14.49 13.33
N GLU A 4 -23.86 -14.30 14.11
CA GLU A 4 -22.76 -13.38 13.84
C GLU A 4 -21.42 -14.13 13.83
N ALA A 5 -20.50 -13.72 12.96
CA ALA A 5 -19.14 -14.25 12.94
C ALA A 5 -18.29 -13.53 13.99
N VAL A 6 -17.33 -14.28 14.55
CA VAL A 6 -16.30 -13.80 15.47
C VAL A 6 -14.96 -14.28 14.92
N ILE A 7 -14.11 -13.34 14.49
CA ILE A 7 -12.90 -13.62 13.73
C ILE A 7 -11.71 -12.97 14.39
N GLY A 8 -10.66 -13.74 14.64
CA GLY A 8 -9.34 -13.28 15.04
C GLY A 8 -8.29 -13.71 14.01
N LEU A 9 -7.25 -12.93 13.84
CA LEU A 9 -6.20 -13.16 12.88
C LEU A 9 -4.83 -13.25 13.55
N GLU A 10 -4.01 -14.21 13.10
CA GLU A 10 -2.62 -14.36 13.45
C GLU A 10 -1.81 -14.03 12.17
N THR A 11 -1.13 -12.89 12.17
CA THR A 11 -0.41 -12.40 10.99
C THR A 11 1.09 -12.49 11.24
N HIS A 12 1.79 -13.30 10.44
CA HIS A 12 3.23 -13.48 10.49
C HIS A 12 3.89 -12.59 9.43
N VAL A 13 4.86 -11.79 9.83
CA VAL A 13 5.52 -10.78 8.99
C VAL A 13 7.03 -10.91 9.10
N GLN A 14 7.72 -11.14 7.98
CA GLN A 14 9.18 -11.09 7.93
C GLN A 14 9.66 -9.64 8.08
N LEU A 15 10.60 -9.42 8.99
CA LEU A 15 11.14 -8.09 9.29
C LEU A 15 12.24 -7.71 8.30
N LYS A 16 12.31 -6.43 7.97
CA LYS A 16 13.28 -5.85 7.02
C LYS A 16 14.63 -5.60 7.69
N THR A 17 15.29 -6.67 8.12
CA THR A 17 16.65 -6.64 8.69
C THR A 17 17.69 -6.98 7.63
N LYS A 18 18.96 -6.64 7.86
CA LYS A 18 20.08 -7.02 6.98
C LYS A 18 20.53 -8.46 7.20
N SER A 19 20.38 -8.99 8.41
CA SER A 19 20.80 -10.33 8.79
C SER A 19 19.67 -11.11 9.44
N LYS A 20 19.82 -12.43 9.54
CA LYS A 20 18.89 -13.32 10.22
C LYS A 20 18.78 -13.02 11.71
N MET A 21 17.81 -13.65 12.38
CA MET A 21 17.46 -13.36 13.78
C MET A 21 18.58 -13.70 14.77
N TRP A 22 19.30 -14.81 14.53
CA TRP A 22 20.25 -15.37 15.49
C TRP A 22 21.66 -15.46 14.96
N CYS A 23 21.94 -15.04 13.72
CA CYS A 23 23.25 -15.14 13.08
C CYS A 23 23.49 -14.03 12.06
N SER A 24 24.70 -13.95 11.52
CA SER A 24 25.10 -12.95 10.53
C SER A 24 24.77 -13.31 9.08
N CYS A 25 24.14 -14.46 8.79
CA CYS A 25 23.67 -14.76 7.43
C CYS A 25 22.75 -13.66 6.94
N ALA A 26 22.85 -13.34 5.64
CA ALA A 26 22.00 -12.30 5.05
C ALA A 26 20.52 -12.65 5.15
N ASN A 27 19.67 -11.67 5.45
CA ASN A 27 18.24 -11.79 5.28
C ASN A 27 17.91 -11.41 3.82
N ALA A 28 18.05 -12.39 2.90
CA ALA A 28 17.89 -12.17 1.48
C ALA A 28 17.03 -13.26 0.85
N PHE A 29 16.20 -12.86 -0.12
CA PHE A 29 15.33 -13.75 -0.88
C PHE A 29 15.99 -14.16 -2.22
N GLY A 30 15.74 -15.40 -2.69
CA GLY A 30 16.09 -15.85 -4.04
C GLY A 30 17.50 -16.43 -4.21
N ALA A 31 18.25 -16.64 -3.13
CA ALA A 31 19.53 -17.36 -3.19
C ALA A 31 19.30 -18.84 -3.57
N PRO A 32 20.24 -19.51 -4.28
CA PRO A 32 20.13 -20.94 -4.54
C PRO A 32 19.93 -21.75 -3.25
N PRO A 33 19.17 -22.85 -3.25
CA PRO A 33 18.83 -23.60 -2.05
C PRO A 33 20.04 -23.98 -1.21
N ASN A 34 19.93 -23.75 0.10
CA ASN A 34 20.95 -24.07 1.12
C ASN A 34 22.32 -23.38 0.93
N THR A 35 22.40 -22.26 0.21
CA THR A 35 23.62 -21.48 0.03
C THR A 35 23.77 -20.32 1.04
N ASN A 36 22.69 -19.93 1.67
CA ASN A 36 22.64 -18.86 2.68
C ASN A 36 22.35 -19.42 4.07
N VAL A 37 23.24 -20.31 4.53
CA VAL A 37 23.14 -21.03 5.80
C VAL A 37 24.48 -21.05 6.53
N CYS A 38 24.41 -21.13 7.85
CA CYS A 38 25.60 -21.29 8.72
C CYS A 38 25.30 -22.30 9.84
N PRO A 39 26.28 -22.73 10.61
CA PRO A 39 26.05 -23.66 11.73
C PRO A 39 24.96 -23.22 12.71
N VAL A 40 24.80 -21.90 12.95
CA VAL A 40 23.78 -21.38 13.89
C VAL A 40 22.38 -21.58 13.33
N CYS A 41 22.09 -21.14 12.11
CA CYS A 41 20.74 -21.29 11.54
C CYS A 41 20.42 -22.74 11.16
N LEU A 42 21.41 -23.62 11.03
CA LEU A 42 21.23 -25.06 10.91
C LEU A 42 21.10 -25.79 12.25
N GLY A 43 21.30 -25.10 13.37
CA GLY A 43 21.17 -25.69 14.69
C GLY A 43 22.19 -26.77 15.00
N LEU A 44 23.43 -26.66 14.49
CA LEU A 44 24.47 -27.64 14.74
C LEU A 44 24.87 -27.65 16.22
N PRO A 45 25.33 -28.81 16.77
CA PRO A 45 25.73 -28.88 18.17
C PRO A 45 26.83 -27.87 18.54
N GLY A 46 26.64 -27.18 19.68
CA GLY A 46 27.60 -26.22 20.24
C GLY A 46 27.47 -24.77 19.73
N VAL A 47 26.50 -24.48 18.84
CA VAL A 47 26.23 -23.10 18.42
C VAL A 47 25.34 -22.37 19.41
N LEU A 48 25.52 -21.05 19.52
CA LEU A 48 24.71 -20.19 20.37
C LEU A 48 24.05 -19.10 19.53
N PRO A 49 22.75 -18.78 19.79
CA PRO A 49 22.05 -17.69 19.14
C PRO A 49 22.57 -16.33 19.66
N VAL A 50 22.59 -15.33 18.76
CA VAL A 50 22.83 -13.92 19.11
C VAL A 50 21.69 -13.09 18.54
N ALA A 51 20.93 -12.42 19.41
CA ALA A 51 19.74 -11.68 19.01
C ALA A 51 20.07 -10.51 18.07
N ASN A 52 19.28 -10.37 17.00
CA ASN A 52 19.39 -9.27 16.07
C ASN A 52 18.72 -8.02 16.67
N GLU A 53 19.54 -7.01 17.00
CA GLU A 53 19.07 -5.77 17.61
C GLU A 53 18.04 -5.02 16.72
N GLU A 54 18.23 -4.99 15.39
CA GLU A 54 17.29 -4.32 14.50
C GLU A 54 15.93 -5.03 14.47
N ALA A 55 15.88 -6.36 14.64
CA ALA A 55 14.62 -7.07 14.78
C ALA A 55 13.86 -6.65 16.06
N LEU A 56 14.57 -6.49 17.19
CA LEU A 56 14.01 -5.95 18.42
C LEU A 56 13.48 -4.52 18.21
N ARG A 57 14.25 -3.65 17.52
CA ARG A 57 13.86 -2.28 17.20
C ARG A 57 12.61 -2.23 16.33
N LEU A 58 12.56 -3.03 15.27
CA LEU A 58 11.43 -3.06 14.35
C LEU A 58 10.16 -3.60 15.01
N THR A 59 10.27 -4.58 15.92
CA THR A 59 9.11 -5.09 16.68
C THR A 59 8.61 -4.05 17.69
N THR A 60 9.51 -3.38 18.40
CA THR A 60 9.12 -2.29 19.32
C THR A 60 8.52 -1.10 18.54
N LEU A 61 9.08 -0.76 17.38
CA LEU A 61 8.51 0.25 16.47
C LEU A 61 7.10 -0.14 16.05
N THR A 62 6.90 -1.41 15.67
CA THR A 62 5.56 -1.94 15.36
C THR A 62 4.61 -1.76 16.53
N GLY A 63 5.07 -2.03 17.76
CA GLY A 63 4.27 -1.75 18.95
C GLY A 63 3.76 -0.30 19.00
N PHE A 64 4.62 0.68 18.76
CA PHE A 64 4.20 2.09 18.71
C PHE A 64 3.25 2.38 17.55
N LEU A 65 3.51 1.82 16.36
CA LEU A 65 2.66 2.01 15.18
C LEU A 65 1.26 1.40 15.37
N LEU A 66 1.15 0.31 16.14
CA LEU A 66 -0.10 -0.37 16.48
C LEU A 66 -0.67 0.06 17.83
N ASN A 67 -0.19 1.17 18.39
CA ASN A 67 -0.65 1.70 19.68
C ASN A 67 -0.53 0.71 20.86
N CYS A 68 0.43 -0.21 20.80
CA CYS A 68 0.67 -1.18 21.86
C CYS A 68 1.44 -0.54 23.04
N GLU A 69 1.27 -1.16 24.20
CA GLU A 69 2.14 -0.97 25.34
C GLU A 69 3.46 -1.74 25.12
N ILE A 70 4.57 -1.16 25.56
CA ILE A 70 5.89 -1.80 25.55
C ILE A 70 6.19 -2.27 26.98
N PRO A 71 6.20 -3.59 27.23
CA PRO A 71 6.54 -4.12 28.55
C PRO A 71 7.95 -3.75 28.96
N PRO A 72 8.24 -3.63 30.26
CA PRO A 72 9.58 -3.28 30.75
C PRO A 72 10.62 -4.38 30.46
N SER A 73 10.18 -5.58 30.17
CA SER A 73 11.03 -6.74 29.88
C SER A 73 10.32 -7.70 28.94
N ALA A 74 11.07 -8.29 28.02
CA ALA A 74 10.63 -9.37 27.15
C ALA A 74 11.63 -10.52 27.21
N LYS A 75 11.20 -11.76 27.01
CA LYS A 75 12.08 -12.91 26.98
C LYS A 75 11.81 -13.82 25.81
N PHE A 76 12.80 -14.63 25.48
CA PHE A 76 12.67 -15.66 24.46
C PHE A 76 12.45 -17.03 25.10
N ASP A 77 11.56 -17.81 24.50
CA ASP A 77 11.21 -19.16 24.91
C ASP A 77 11.44 -20.12 23.73
N ARG A 78 11.71 -21.38 24.05
CA ARG A 78 11.77 -22.47 23.08
C ARG A 78 10.40 -23.09 22.94
N LYS A 79 9.82 -23.03 21.70
CA LYS A 79 8.62 -23.74 21.28
C LYS A 79 9.04 -25.05 20.64
N ASN A 80 8.90 -26.16 21.34
CA ASN A 80 9.40 -27.44 20.88
C ASN A 80 8.41 -28.14 19.94
N TYR A 81 8.86 -28.44 18.74
CA TYR A 81 8.14 -29.31 17.80
C TYR A 81 9.13 -29.86 16.75
N PHE A 82 8.82 -31.07 16.25
CA PHE A 82 9.66 -31.78 15.31
C PHE A 82 9.07 -31.71 13.93
N TYR A 83 9.74 -31.02 13.04
CA TYR A 83 9.37 -30.93 11.64
C TYR A 83 10.62 -30.82 10.75
N PRO A 84 10.63 -31.41 9.53
CA PRO A 84 11.82 -31.46 8.69
C PRO A 84 12.46 -30.09 8.39
N ASP A 85 11.66 -29.02 8.31
CA ASP A 85 12.13 -27.67 8.02
C ASP A 85 12.53 -26.87 9.28
N MET A 86 12.42 -27.48 10.47
CA MET A 86 12.88 -26.91 11.74
C MET A 86 14.21 -27.57 12.16
N PRO A 87 15.38 -26.98 11.80
CA PRO A 87 16.66 -27.66 11.93
C PRO A 87 17.09 -27.90 13.40
N LYS A 88 16.62 -27.06 14.34
CA LYS A 88 16.89 -27.17 15.77
C LYS A 88 15.91 -28.06 16.53
N ASN A 89 14.82 -28.50 15.91
CA ASN A 89 13.67 -29.15 16.55
C ASN A 89 12.91 -28.27 17.55
N TYR A 90 13.21 -26.99 17.61
CA TYR A 90 12.45 -25.97 18.33
C TYR A 90 12.55 -24.63 17.61
N GLN A 91 11.55 -23.80 17.78
CA GLN A 91 11.54 -22.42 17.33
C GLN A 91 11.80 -21.51 18.54
N ILE A 92 12.68 -20.53 18.40
CA ILE A 92 12.82 -19.47 19.38
C ILE A 92 11.75 -18.43 19.11
N THR A 93 10.92 -18.16 20.11
CA THR A 93 9.77 -17.25 20.06
C THR A 93 9.59 -16.53 21.40
N GLN A 94 8.53 -15.76 21.56
CA GLN A 94 8.17 -15.13 22.86
C GLN A 94 6.77 -15.62 23.26
N TYR A 95 6.63 -16.22 24.41
CA TYR A 95 5.39 -16.83 24.85
C TYR A 95 4.60 -15.96 25.84
N ASP A 96 5.05 -15.88 27.09
CA ASP A 96 4.38 -15.20 28.19
C ASP A 96 4.87 -13.76 28.43
N GLN A 97 6.07 -13.40 27.94
CA GLN A 97 6.62 -12.05 28.01
C GLN A 97 7.00 -11.53 26.62
N PRO A 98 6.00 -11.17 25.80
CA PRO A 98 6.24 -10.66 24.45
C PRO A 98 6.80 -9.25 24.46
N SER A 99 7.31 -8.81 23.31
CA SER A 99 7.86 -7.47 23.12
C SER A 99 6.80 -6.35 23.18
N THR A 100 5.54 -6.64 22.85
CA THR A 100 4.45 -5.66 22.85
C THR A 100 3.11 -6.30 23.23
N VAL A 101 2.21 -5.53 23.86
CA VAL A 101 0.89 -5.99 24.27
C VAL A 101 -0.17 -4.88 24.12
N ASN A 102 -1.45 -5.24 24.10
CA ASN A 102 -2.61 -4.35 24.29
C ASN A 102 -2.68 -3.18 23.28
N GLY A 103 -2.57 -3.46 21.99
CA GLY A 103 -2.67 -2.44 20.95
C GLY A 103 -4.01 -2.41 20.21
N TRP A 104 -4.03 -1.63 19.11
CA TRP A 104 -5.15 -1.59 18.17
C TRP A 104 -4.73 -1.06 16.80
N VAL A 105 -5.52 -1.43 15.77
CA VAL A 105 -5.46 -0.90 14.42
C VAL A 105 -6.79 -0.23 14.11
N GLU A 106 -6.74 0.99 13.56
CA GLU A 106 -7.89 1.70 13.01
C GLU A 106 -7.84 1.71 11.48
N PHE A 107 -9.00 1.52 10.85
CA PHE A 107 -9.13 1.51 9.39
C PHE A 107 -10.54 1.93 8.96
N GLU A 108 -10.68 2.35 7.71
CA GLU A 108 -11.97 2.71 7.12
C GLU A 108 -12.74 1.45 6.73
N PHE A 109 -14.00 1.34 7.16
CA PHE A 109 -14.90 0.27 6.75
C PHE A 109 -16.35 0.79 6.66
N LEU A 110 -17.03 0.53 5.55
CA LEU A 110 -18.42 0.95 5.28
C LEU A 110 -18.72 2.43 5.57
N GLY A 111 -17.74 3.30 5.32
CA GLY A 111 -17.88 4.75 5.53
C GLY A 111 -17.67 5.22 6.97
N GLY A 112 -17.32 4.33 7.89
CA GLY A 112 -16.90 4.62 9.26
C GLY A 112 -15.44 4.27 9.52
N ILE A 113 -14.98 4.55 10.74
CA ILE A 113 -13.70 4.09 11.26
C ILE A 113 -13.97 2.93 12.21
N GLU A 114 -13.39 1.80 11.91
CA GLU A 114 -13.43 0.62 12.76
C GLU A 114 -12.10 0.44 13.48
N ARG A 115 -12.16 -0.22 14.63
CA ARG A 115 -10.99 -0.51 15.47
C ARG A 115 -10.96 -2.00 15.80
N VAL A 116 -9.81 -2.63 15.56
CA VAL A 116 -9.52 -4.01 15.96
C VAL A 116 -8.39 -3.99 16.97
N ARG A 117 -8.62 -4.62 18.13
CA ARG A 117 -7.62 -4.73 19.20
C ARG A 117 -6.54 -5.74 18.82
N ILE A 118 -5.33 -5.47 19.28
CA ILE A 118 -4.16 -6.33 19.14
C ILE A 118 -3.83 -6.88 20.52
N THR A 119 -3.80 -8.19 20.65
CA THR A 119 -3.38 -8.86 21.87
C THR A 119 -1.90 -8.64 22.12
N ARG A 120 -1.08 -8.87 21.06
CA ARG A 120 0.39 -8.72 21.10
C ARG A 120 0.98 -8.72 19.70
N ALA A 121 2.19 -8.18 19.60
CA ALA A 121 3.13 -8.50 18.54
C ALA A 121 4.44 -8.97 19.18
N HIS A 122 4.93 -10.13 18.73
CA HIS A 122 6.10 -10.76 19.33
C HIS A 122 7.06 -11.31 18.28
N LEU A 123 8.33 -11.42 18.67
CA LEU A 123 9.39 -11.93 17.82
C LEU A 123 9.44 -13.45 17.83
N GLU A 124 9.75 -13.99 16.67
CA GLU A 124 10.10 -15.37 16.43
C GLU A 124 11.05 -15.51 15.24
N GLU A 125 11.43 -16.72 14.89
CA GLU A 125 12.20 -17.01 13.69
C GLU A 125 11.38 -17.81 12.69
N ASP A 126 11.61 -17.56 11.39
CA ASP A 126 11.02 -18.38 10.35
C ASP A 126 11.74 -19.73 10.21
N VAL A 127 11.05 -20.72 9.68
CA VAL A 127 11.55 -22.07 9.41
C VAL A 127 12.04 -22.21 7.97
N GLY A 128 12.69 -23.32 7.63
CA GLY A 128 13.04 -23.66 6.26
C GLY A 128 11.82 -23.78 5.35
N LYS A 129 12.04 -24.13 4.10
CA LYS A 129 10.99 -24.38 3.12
C LYS A 129 11.05 -25.82 2.63
N SER A 130 9.95 -26.55 2.79
CA SER A 130 9.80 -27.91 2.31
C SER A 130 9.22 -27.95 0.89
N PHE A 131 9.79 -28.77 0.05
CA PHE A 131 9.32 -29.06 -1.31
C PHE A 131 8.97 -30.54 -1.39
N HIS A 132 7.82 -30.86 -1.92
CA HIS A 132 7.38 -32.24 -2.08
C HIS A 132 7.44 -32.65 -3.55
N PHE A 133 8.20 -33.69 -3.82
CA PHE A 133 8.31 -34.32 -5.12
C PHE A 133 7.64 -35.72 -5.05
N GLU A 134 7.42 -36.38 -6.17
CA GLU A 134 6.70 -37.67 -6.22
C GLU A 134 7.25 -38.75 -5.25
N ARG A 135 8.55 -38.80 -5.03
CA ARG A 135 9.20 -39.82 -4.18
C ARG A 135 10.05 -39.28 -3.05
N ASN A 136 10.32 -37.99 -3.07
CA ASN A 136 11.23 -37.35 -2.12
C ASN A 136 10.68 -36.02 -1.66
N SER A 137 11.15 -35.53 -0.51
CA SER A 137 10.99 -34.15 -0.09
C SER A 137 12.36 -33.49 -0.01
N GLY A 138 12.47 -32.27 -0.52
CA GLY A 138 13.64 -31.42 -0.36
C GLY A 138 13.37 -30.34 0.68
N VAL A 139 14.41 -29.94 1.41
CA VAL A 139 14.31 -28.84 2.38
C VAL A 139 15.37 -27.78 2.05
N ASP A 140 14.91 -26.55 1.91
CA ASP A 140 15.76 -25.38 1.77
C ASP A 140 15.76 -24.57 3.09
N PHE A 141 16.92 -24.51 3.72
CA PHE A 141 17.12 -23.80 5.00
C PHE A 141 17.54 -22.33 4.83
N ASN A 142 17.56 -21.79 3.60
CA ASN A 142 17.89 -20.38 3.40
C ASN A 142 16.98 -19.43 4.19
N ARG A 143 15.72 -19.82 4.41
CA ARG A 143 14.76 -19.05 5.19
C ARG A 143 14.86 -19.30 6.70
N ALA A 144 15.43 -20.42 7.13
CA ALA A 144 15.54 -20.76 8.55
C ALA A 144 16.32 -19.67 9.32
N GLY A 145 15.73 -19.17 10.40
CA GLY A 145 16.29 -18.08 11.20
C GLY A 145 16.04 -16.67 10.66
N VAL A 146 15.25 -16.49 9.60
CA VAL A 146 14.80 -15.15 9.17
C VAL A 146 13.94 -14.54 10.28
N PRO A 147 14.17 -13.25 10.66
CA PRO A 147 13.37 -12.59 11.67
C PRO A 147 11.90 -12.52 11.28
N LEU A 148 11.04 -13.09 12.09
CA LEU A 148 9.61 -13.16 11.91
C LEU A 148 8.93 -12.49 13.11
N MET A 149 7.87 -11.76 12.86
CA MET A 149 7.02 -11.17 13.88
C MET A 149 5.61 -11.70 13.72
N GLU A 150 5.03 -12.22 14.79
CA GLU A 150 3.63 -12.61 14.83
C GLU A 150 2.80 -11.52 15.49
N ILE A 151 1.77 -11.05 14.80
CA ILE A 151 0.80 -10.06 15.27
C ILE A 151 -0.53 -10.79 15.48
N VAL A 152 -1.00 -10.83 16.72
CA VAL A 152 -2.24 -11.52 17.11
C VAL A 152 -3.32 -10.48 17.41
N SER A 153 -4.42 -10.53 16.65
CA SER A 153 -5.58 -9.69 16.92
C SER A 153 -6.51 -10.33 17.95
N GLU A 154 -7.27 -9.49 18.64
CA GLU A 154 -8.47 -9.94 19.34
C GLU A 154 -9.54 -10.35 18.29
N PRO A 155 -10.54 -11.16 18.68
CA PRO A 155 -11.59 -11.63 17.77
C PRO A 155 -12.68 -10.58 17.55
N ASP A 156 -12.28 -9.37 17.15
CA ASP A 156 -13.18 -8.23 16.98
C ASP A 156 -13.75 -8.11 15.56
N LEU A 157 -13.21 -8.88 14.61
CA LEU A 157 -13.65 -8.86 13.21
C LEU A 157 -14.96 -9.66 13.06
N THR A 158 -15.90 -9.13 12.26
CA THR A 158 -17.26 -9.68 12.14
C THR A 158 -17.64 -10.12 10.73
N SER A 159 -16.79 -9.86 9.73
CA SER A 159 -17.06 -10.25 8.34
C SER A 159 -15.76 -10.50 7.55
N ALA A 160 -15.91 -11.21 6.44
CA ALA A 160 -14.81 -11.46 5.50
C ALA A 160 -14.25 -10.15 4.90
N ASP A 161 -15.11 -9.20 4.57
CA ASP A 161 -14.70 -7.89 4.04
C ASP A 161 -13.98 -7.06 5.09
N MET A 162 -14.46 -7.06 6.33
CA MET A 162 -13.80 -6.36 7.43
C MET A 162 -12.40 -6.93 7.71
N ALA A 163 -12.23 -8.25 7.64
CA ALA A 163 -10.92 -8.90 7.77
C ALA A 163 -9.97 -8.52 6.64
N TYR A 164 -10.47 -8.40 5.41
CA TYR A 164 -9.69 -7.96 4.26
C TYR A 164 -9.20 -6.52 4.41
N GLU A 165 -10.06 -5.59 4.81
CA GLU A 165 -9.69 -4.19 5.02
C GLU A 165 -8.72 -4.01 6.20
N TYR A 166 -8.91 -4.76 7.28
CA TYR A 166 -7.96 -4.81 8.40
C TYR A 166 -6.57 -5.25 7.96
N LEU A 167 -6.46 -6.33 7.17
CA LEU A 167 -5.17 -6.83 6.67
C LEU A 167 -4.48 -5.85 5.75
N ASN A 168 -5.22 -5.15 4.89
CA ASN A 168 -4.66 -4.08 4.05
C ASN A 168 -4.16 -2.92 4.91
N ALA A 169 -4.93 -2.48 5.89
CA ALA A 169 -4.52 -1.42 6.80
C ALA A 169 -3.26 -1.81 7.61
N LEU A 170 -3.20 -3.02 8.14
CA LEU A 170 -2.03 -3.53 8.85
C LEU A 170 -0.79 -3.55 7.94
N LYS A 171 -0.94 -4.07 6.71
CA LYS A 171 0.14 -4.04 5.70
C LYS A 171 0.64 -2.62 5.45
N ASP A 172 -0.29 -1.69 5.19
CA ASP A 172 0.07 -0.30 4.89
C ASP A 172 0.83 0.35 6.07
N ILE A 173 0.41 0.09 7.32
CA ILE A 173 1.11 0.57 8.53
C ILE A 173 2.54 0.03 8.58
N LEU A 174 2.74 -1.27 8.35
CA LEU A 174 4.06 -1.92 8.42
C LEU A 174 5.00 -1.45 7.31
N VAL A 175 4.46 -1.25 6.10
CA VAL A 175 5.22 -0.71 4.96
C VAL A 175 5.61 0.75 5.22
N TYR A 176 4.69 1.58 5.70
CA TYR A 176 4.95 2.98 6.06
C TYR A 176 6.00 3.10 7.15
N GLY A 177 5.94 2.25 8.17
CA GLY A 177 6.91 2.19 9.25
C GLY A 177 8.28 1.66 8.83
N GLY A 178 8.43 1.16 7.60
CA GLY A 178 9.66 0.53 7.12
C GLY A 178 9.99 -0.79 7.83
N VAL A 179 8.98 -1.41 8.44
CA VAL A 179 9.12 -2.65 9.22
C VAL A 179 9.29 -3.86 8.30
N SER A 180 8.52 -3.91 7.21
CA SER A 180 8.51 -4.99 6.23
C SER A 180 8.10 -4.44 4.86
N ASP A 181 8.52 -5.10 3.78
CA ASP A 181 7.99 -4.82 2.44
C ASP A 181 6.63 -5.51 2.22
N CYS A 182 6.25 -6.43 3.11
CA CYS A 182 4.97 -7.15 3.09
C CYS A 182 4.63 -7.81 1.74
N ASP A 183 5.64 -8.27 1.01
CA ASP A 183 5.50 -8.92 -0.29
C ASP A 183 4.96 -10.35 -0.09
N MET A 184 3.69 -10.56 -0.40
CA MET A 184 3.04 -11.86 -0.23
C MET A 184 3.53 -12.91 -1.24
N GLU A 185 3.95 -12.50 -2.45
CA GLU A 185 4.46 -13.43 -3.46
C GLU A 185 5.80 -14.04 -3.02
N LYS A 186 6.59 -13.28 -2.28
CA LYS A 186 7.82 -13.76 -1.64
C LYS A 186 7.57 -14.47 -0.29
N GLY A 187 6.30 -14.53 0.14
CA GLY A 187 5.94 -15.15 1.41
C GLY A 187 6.36 -14.35 2.64
N MET A 188 6.57 -13.02 2.49
CA MET A 188 6.96 -12.16 3.61
C MET A 188 5.81 -11.88 4.59
N VAL A 189 4.57 -12.12 4.17
CA VAL A 189 3.38 -12.04 5.03
C VAL A 189 2.57 -13.31 4.87
N ARG A 190 2.12 -13.87 5.98
CA ARG A 190 1.20 -15.01 6.06
C ARG A 190 0.14 -14.70 7.10
N CYS A 191 -1.05 -15.23 6.93
CA CYS A 191 -2.15 -15.02 7.87
C CYS A 191 -2.88 -16.33 8.12
N ASP A 192 -3.00 -16.69 9.39
CA ASP A 192 -3.87 -17.76 9.87
C ASP A 192 -5.14 -17.13 10.44
N VAL A 193 -6.28 -17.72 10.14
CA VAL A 193 -7.60 -17.21 10.52
C VAL A 193 -8.21 -18.09 11.59
N ASN A 194 -8.65 -17.50 12.69
CA ASN A 194 -9.48 -18.14 13.70
C ASN A 194 -10.90 -17.61 13.56
N VAL A 195 -11.84 -18.45 13.19
CA VAL A 195 -13.25 -18.07 12.99
C VAL A 195 -14.20 -18.97 13.77
N SER A 196 -15.19 -18.37 14.38
CA SER A 196 -16.35 -19.05 14.97
C SER A 196 -17.63 -18.27 14.65
N VAL A 197 -18.78 -18.89 14.84
CA VAL A 197 -20.08 -18.24 14.76
C VAL A 197 -20.85 -18.43 16.06
N ARG A 198 -21.60 -17.41 16.47
CA ARG A 198 -22.47 -17.44 17.66
C ARG A 198 -23.81 -16.81 17.35
N LEU A 199 -24.80 -17.05 18.19
CA LEU A 199 -26.05 -16.32 18.11
C LEU A 199 -25.79 -14.82 18.35
N ARG A 200 -26.40 -13.98 17.55
CA ARG A 200 -26.26 -12.52 17.67
C ARG A 200 -26.60 -12.06 19.08
N GLY A 201 -25.66 -11.31 19.69
CA GLY A 201 -25.78 -10.82 21.06
C GLY A 201 -25.40 -11.83 22.16
N SER A 202 -25.07 -13.07 21.83
CA SER A 202 -24.50 -14.02 22.80
C SER A 202 -23.08 -13.62 23.20
N LYS A 203 -22.72 -13.82 24.46
CA LYS A 203 -21.34 -13.67 24.94
C LYS A 203 -20.51 -14.95 24.78
N GLU A 204 -21.19 -16.10 24.63
CA GLU A 204 -20.53 -17.39 24.49
C GLU A 204 -19.96 -17.53 23.06
N LEU A 205 -18.68 -17.87 22.94
CA LEU A 205 -18.02 -18.14 21.68
C LEU A 205 -18.39 -19.53 21.17
N GLY A 206 -18.54 -19.67 19.87
CA GLY A 206 -18.69 -20.96 19.21
C GLY A 206 -17.36 -21.73 19.13
N ALA A 207 -17.41 -22.94 18.55
CA ALA A 207 -16.22 -23.74 18.30
C ALA A 207 -15.27 -23.00 17.34
N LYS A 208 -14.03 -22.84 17.76
CA LYS A 208 -12.99 -22.16 16.97
C LYS A 208 -12.51 -23.05 15.81
N ILE A 209 -12.65 -22.58 14.60
CA ILE A 209 -12.08 -23.19 13.40
C ILE A 209 -10.88 -22.35 12.98
N GLU A 210 -9.71 -22.99 12.89
CA GLU A 210 -8.50 -22.39 12.38
C GLU A 210 -8.38 -22.69 10.88
N ILE A 211 -8.25 -21.64 10.03
CA ILE A 211 -8.06 -21.81 8.60
C ILE A 211 -6.63 -21.45 8.24
N LYS A 212 -5.97 -22.32 7.49
CA LYS A 212 -4.59 -22.17 7.02
C LYS A 212 -4.49 -22.20 5.50
N ASN A 213 -3.29 -21.91 4.99
CA ASN A 213 -2.95 -22.01 3.56
C ASN A 213 -3.60 -20.93 2.68
N MET A 214 -3.84 -19.74 3.22
CA MET A 214 -4.20 -18.59 2.40
C MET A 214 -2.94 -17.87 1.93
N ASN A 215 -2.79 -17.75 0.60
CA ASN A 215 -1.62 -17.15 -0.05
C ASN A 215 -1.82 -15.67 -0.41
N SER A 216 -2.97 -15.08 -0.08
CA SER A 216 -3.30 -13.68 -0.33
C SER A 216 -4.38 -13.20 0.60
N PHE A 217 -4.49 -11.89 0.82
CA PHE A 217 -5.59 -11.30 1.59
C PHE A 217 -6.95 -11.55 0.94
N SER A 218 -6.98 -11.57 -0.41
CA SER A 218 -8.19 -12.01 -1.13
C SER A 218 -8.53 -13.47 -0.86
N GLY A 219 -7.52 -14.33 -0.68
CA GLY A 219 -7.70 -15.72 -0.27
C GLY A 219 -8.31 -15.82 1.13
N VAL A 220 -7.85 -15.01 2.08
CA VAL A 220 -8.46 -14.90 3.43
C VAL A 220 -9.92 -14.51 3.33
N ARG A 221 -10.23 -13.47 2.53
CA ARG A 221 -11.61 -13.02 2.30
C ARG A 221 -12.48 -14.14 1.72
N ARG A 222 -12.01 -14.86 0.68
CA ARG A 222 -12.75 -15.96 0.06
C ARG A 222 -12.94 -17.14 1.02
N ALA A 223 -11.91 -17.50 1.78
CA ALA A 223 -11.99 -18.56 2.77
C ALA A 223 -13.02 -18.26 3.85
N LEU A 224 -13.05 -17.03 4.38
CA LEU A 224 -14.05 -16.60 5.35
C LEU A 224 -15.46 -16.53 4.74
N ALA A 225 -15.60 -16.04 3.51
CA ALA A 225 -16.88 -15.98 2.80
C ALA A 225 -17.50 -17.36 2.57
N TYR A 226 -16.68 -18.40 2.46
CA TYR A 226 -17.14 -19.80 2.40
C TYR A 226 -17.39 -20.37 3.79
N GLU A 227 -16.45 -20.21 4.72
CA GLU A 227 -16.48 -20.92 6.02
C GLU A 227 -17.57 -20.42 6.95
N ILE A 228 -17.85 -19.11 6.98
CA ILE A 228 -18.90 -18.54 7.84
C ILE A 228 -20.28 -19.13 7.50
N PRO A 229 -20.77 -19.09 6.25
CA PRO A 229 -22.02 -19.76 5.88
C PRO A 229 -22.01 -21.27 6.18
N ARG A 230 -20.91 -21.97 5.91
CA ARG A 230 -20.78 -23.41 6.21
C ARG A 230 -21.04 -23.70 7.69
N GLN A 231 -20.43 -22.92 8.60
CA GLN A 231 -20.64 -23.07 10.05
C GLN A 231 -22.10 -22.82 10.46
N ILE A 232 -22.69 -21.74 9.91
CA ILE A 232 -24.07 -21.36 10.17
C ILE A 232 -25.03 -22.48 9.71
N ASP A 233 -24.82 -23.06 8.55
CA ASP A 233 -25.66 -24.12 7.99
C ASP A 233 -25.60 -25.40 8.82
N VAL A 234 -24.40 -25.78 9.28
CA VAL A 234 -24.26 -26.94 10.21
C VAL A 234 -25.08 -26.70 11.46
N LEU A 235 -25.02 -25.52 12.08
CA LEU A 235 -25.75 -25.21 13.29
C LEU A 235 -27.28 -25.13 13.06
N LYS A 236 -27.72 -24.57 11.92
CA LYS A 236 -29.15 -24.51 11.56
C LYS A 236 -29.76 -25.90 11.33
N GLN A 237 -28.95 -26.86 10.86
CA GLN A 237 -29.37 -28.26 10.69
C GLN A 237 -29.28 -29.06 11.96
N GLY A 238 -28.97 -28.45 13.11
CA GLY A 238 -28.87 -29.13 14.41
C GLY A 238 -27.55 -29.91 14.60
N GLY A 239 -26.58 -29.72 13.69
CA GLY A 239 -25.24 -30.29 13.82
C GLY A 239 -24.43 -29.59 14.90
N LYS A 240 -23.26 -30.16 15.22
CA LYS A 240 -22.29 -29.58 16.16
C LYS A 240 -20.99 -29.25 15.42
N LEU A 241 -20.43 -28.09 15.72
CA LEU A 241 -19.09 -27.73 15.30
C LEU A 241 -18.09 -28.18 16.36
N ILE A 242 -16.98 -28.76 15.92
CA ILE A 242 -15.86 -29.20 16.75
C ILE A 242 -14.64 -28.33 16.39
N GLN A 243 -13.87 -27.94 17.38
CA GLN A 243 -12.62 -27.21 17.16
C GLN A 243 -11.71 -28.03 16.26
N SER A 244 -11.35 -27.45 15.09
CA SER A 244 -10.54 -28.12 14.08
C SER A 244 -9.68 -27.14 13.33
N THR A 245 -8.64 -27.68 12.65
CA THR A 245 -7.83 -26.95 11.68
C THR A 245 -8.27 -27.36 10.28
N ARG A 246 -8.56 -26.38 9.43
CA ARG A 246 -8.94 -26.56 8.03
C ARG A 246 -7.93 -25.87 7.11
N ARG A 247 -7.70 -26.38 5.92
CA ARG A 247 -6.94 -25.71 4.89
C ARG A 247 -7.88 -25.09 3.87
N TRP A 248 -7.51 -23.93 3.36
CA TRP A 248 -8.16 -23.36 2.20
C TRP A 248 -7.64 -23.99 0.91
N ASP A 249 -8.54 -24.51 0.07
CA ASP A 249 -8.26 -24.89 -1.31
C ASP A 249 -8.79 -23.79 -2.22
N ASP A 250 -7.87 -22.98 -2.77
CA ASP A 250 -8.23 -21.82 -3.58
C ASP A 250 -8.79 -22.22 -4.96
N ALA A 251 -8.39 -23.38 -5.50
CA ALA A 251 -8.87 -23.89 -6.77
C ALA A 251 -10.30 -24.44 -6.67
N ALA A 252 -10.59 -25.17 -5.58
CA ALA A 252 -11.92 -25.71 -5.33
C ALA A 252 -12.85 -24.66 -4.68
N GLY A 253 -12.32 -23.60 -4.06
CA GLY A 253 -13.10 -22.58 -3.36
C GLY A 253 -13.74 -23.07 -2.07
N VAL A 254 -13.14 -24.03 -1.38
CA VAL A 254 -13.67 -24.67 -0.18
C VAL A 254 -12.62 -24.78 0.92
N THR A 255 -13.07 -24.96 2.17
CA THR A 255 -12.18 -25.36 3.27
C THR A 255 -12.28 -26.89 3.46
N GLU A 256 -11.12 -27.54 3.63
CA GLU A 256 -11.02 -28.97 3.89
C GLU A 256 -10.49 -29.23 5.29
N GLU A 257 -11.06 -30.20 5.99
CA GLU A 257 -10.59 -30.56 7.33
C GLU A 257 -9.24 -31.27 7.26
N MET A 258 -8.26 -30.75 8.02
CA MET A 258 -6.93 -31.37 8.14
C MET A 258 -6.86 -32.28 9.35
N ARG A 259 -7.34 -31.81 10.50
CA ARG A 259 -7.34 -32.55 11.76
C ARG A 259 -8.33 -31.94 12.74
N THR A 260 -8.90 -32.77 13.61
CA THR A 260 -9.59 -32.29 14.80
C THR A 260 -8.58 -32.05 15.92
N LYS A 261 -8.75 -30.97 16.69
CA LYS A 261 -7.91 -30.67 17.86
C LYS A 261 -8.36 -31.44 19.10
N GLU A 262 -8.42 -32.76 19.02
CA GLU A 262 -8.57 -33.59 20.22
C GLU A 262 -7.29 -33.60 21.06
N TYR A 263 -6.14 -33.32 20.44
CA TYR A 263 -4.85 -33.20 21.07
C TYR A 263 -4.22 -31.84 20.71
N ALA A 264 -4.31 -30.85 21.62
CA ALA A 264 -3.48 -29.66 21.53
C ALA A 264 -2.01 -30.11 21.58
N HIS A 265 -1.19 -29.66 20.63
CA HIS A 265 0.25 -29.89 20.73
C HIS A 265 0.75 -29.20 21.98
N ASP A 266 1.27 -29.99 22.93
CA ASP A 266 2.04 -29.45 24.04
C ASP A 266 3.45 -29.10 23.53
N TYR A 267 3.64 -27.80 23.27
CA TYR A 267 4.94 -27.29 22.80
C TYR A 267 5.98 -27.22 23.89
N ARG A 268 5.66 -27.52 25.14
CA ARG A 268 6.59 -27.54 26.27
C ARG A 268 7.48 -26.30 26.29
N TYR A 269 6.84 -25.12 26.29
CA TYR A 269 7.55 -23.85 26.34
C TYR A 269 8.43 -23.78 27.58
N PHE A 270 9.66 -23.33 27.40
CA PHE A 270 10.56 -22.93 28.48
C PHE A 270 11.49 -21.82 28.01
N PRO A 271 12.01 -20.97 28.94
CA PRO A 271 12.93 -19.89 28.60
C PRO A 271 14.16 -20.42 27.86
N ASP A 272 14.57 -19.75 26.76
CA ASP A 272 15.81 -20.11 26.09
C ASP A 272 17.02 -19.82 27.02
N PRO A 273 17.83 -20.83 27.36
CA PRO A 273 18.91 -20.66 28.33
C PRO A 273 20.10 -19.84 27.80
N ASP A 274 20.21 -19.68 26.49
CA ASP A 274 21.29 -19.00 25.80
C ASP A 274 20.99 -17.53 25.51
N LEU A 275 19.76 -17.08 25.77
CA LEU A 275 19.28 -15.71 25.53
C LEU A 275 18.87 -15.03 26.83
N MET A 276 19.54 -13.92 27.15
CA MET A 276 19.14 -13.09 28.30
C MET A 276 17.79 -12.38 27.98
N PRO A 277 16.96 -12.17 29.02
CA PRO A 277 15.79 -11.30 28.87
C PRO A 277 16.20 -9.93 28.36
N PHE A 278 15.40 -9.40 27.44
CA PHE A 278 15.59 -8.08 26.88
C PHE A 278 14.87 -7.04 27.74
N THR A 279 15.64 -6.12 28.33
CA THR A 279 15.12 -5.02 29.13
C THR A 279 15.58 -3.72 28.50
N PRO A 280 14.73 -3.09 27.64
CA PRO A 280 15.11 -1.86 26.97
C PRO A 280 15.27 -0.71 27.96
N THR A 281 16.29 0.12 27.77
CA THR A 281 16.41 1.37 28.52
C THR A 281 15.45 2.43 28.00
N ASP A 282 15.09 3.41 28.84
CA ASP A 282 14.22 4.53 28.40
C ASP A 282 14.82 5.28 27.20
N ALA A 283 16.14 5.44 27.15
CA ALA A 283 16.82 6.08 26.02
C ALA A 283 16.67 5.27 24.72
N TRP A 284 16.78 3.95 24.81
CA TRP A 284 16.58 3.06 23.66
C TRP A 284 15.12 3.09 23.19
N VAL A 285 14.16 3.05 24.12
CA VAL A 285 12.73 3.16 23.80
C VAL A 285 12.40 4.50 23.15
N ALA A 286 12.96 5.60 23.68
CA ALA A 286 12.77 6.93 23.11
C ALA A 286 13.35 7.07 21.70
N GLU A 287 14.53 6.48 21.46
CA GLU A 287 15.12 6.45 20.12
C GLU A 287 14.24 5.69 19.12
N VAL A 288 13.75 4.49 19.47
CA VAL A 288 12.82 3.75 18.62
C VAL A 288 11.52 4.52 18.38
N LYS A 289 10.97 5.14 19.42
CA LYS A 289 9.77 5.96 19.31
C LYS A 289 9.95 7.17 18.37
N SER A 290 11.15 7.72 18.28
CA SER A 290 11.44 8.83 17.35
C SER A 290 11.35 8.43 15.87
N ARG A 291 11.36 7.13 15.56
CA ARG A 291 11.20 6.57 14.21
C ARG A 291 9.73 6.41 13.79
N VAL A 292 8.78 6.66 14.70
CA VAL A 292 7.35 6.57 14.38
C VAL A 292 6.98 7.59 13.30
N VAL A 293 6.34 7.12 12.25
CA VAL A 293 5.87 7.95 11.14
C VAL A 293 4.37 8.23 11.26
N GLU A 294 3.90 9.25 10.55
CA GLU A 294 2.47 9.49 10.39
C GLU A 294 1.82 8.30 9.68
N LEU A 295 0.78 7.71 10.28
CA LEU A 295 0.12 6.53 9.75
C LEU A 295 -0.73 6.84 8.51
N PRO A 296 -0.95 5.86 7.61
CA PRO A 296 -1.70 6.03 6.37
C PRO A 296 -3.08 6.68 6.55
N LEU A 297 -3.87 6.18 7.49
CA LEU A 297 -5.21 6.73 7.80
C LEU A 297 -5.14 8.19 8.29
N ALA A 298 -4.26 8.48 9.23
CA ALA A 298 -4.07 9.84 9.76
C ALA A 298 -3.63 10.80 8.66
N ARG A 299 -2.70 10.38 7.79
CA ARG A 299 -2.23 11.15 6.64
C ARG A 299 -3.35 11.43 5.64
N LYS A 300 -4.18 10.42 5.32
CA LYS A 300 -5.35 10.58 4.46
C LYS A 300 -6.31 11.63 5.02
N GLN A 301 -6.68 11.48 6.28
CA GLN A 301 -7.58 12.41 6.97
C GLN A 301 -7.00 13.84 7.01
N ARG A 302 -5.70 13.95 7.28
CA ARG A 302 -5.02 15.26 7.27
C ARG A 302 -5.00 15.89 5.88
N PHE A 303 -4.73 15.13 4.83
CA PHE A 303 -4.75 15.65 3.45
C PHE A 303 -6.15 16.10 3.02
N MET A 304 -7.19 15.36 3.40
CA MET A 304 -8.58 15.77 3.17
C MET A 304 -8.94 17.04 3.92
N ARG A 305 -8.51 17.17 5.17
CA ARG A 305 -8.82 18.32 6.03
C ARG A 305 -8.00 19.56 5.64
N ASP A 306 -6.67 19.44 5.57
CA ASP A 306 -5.75 20.58 5.46
C ASP A 306 -5.65 21.11 4.03
N TYR A 307 -5.74 20.21 3.04
CA TYR A 307 -5.66 20.56 1.62
C TYR A 307 -7.01 20.43 0.89
N GLN A 308 -8.07 20.09 1.61
CA GLN A 308 -9.44 19.92 1.08
C GLN A 308 -9.48 18.98 -0.16
N LEU A 309 -8.67 17.93 -0.15
CA LEU A 309 -8.63 16.95 -1.21
C LEU A 309 -9.84 16.02 -1.13
N PRO A 310 -10.35 15.54 -2.29
CA PRO A 310 -11.23 14.38 -2.33
C PRO A 310 -10.55 13.15 -1.70
N ALA A 311 -11.34 12.23 -1.14
CA ALA A 311 -10.81 11.01 -0.52
C ALA A 311 -9.99 10.16 -1.49
N SER A 312 -10.37 10.11 -2.77
CA SER A 312 -9.63 9.39 -3.83
C SER A 312 -8.24 9.95 -4.06
N ASP A 313 -8.11 11.28 -4.10
CA ASP A 313 -6.83 11.95 -4.34
C ASP A 313 -5.91 11.80 -3.13
N ALA A 314 -6.46 11.99 -1.93
CA ALA A 314 -5.75 11.76 -0.68
C ALA A 314 -5.24 10.31 -0.59
N GLN A 315 -6.07 9.33 -0.97
CA GLN A 315 -5.70 7.91 -1.01
C GLN A 315 -4.55 7.62 -1.99
N THR A 316 -4.56 8.26 -3.16
CA THR A 316 -3.47 8.13 -4.14
C THR A 316 -2.13 8.55 -3.55
N PHE A 317 -2.09 9.65 -2.80
CA PHE A 317 -0.88 10.12 -2.13
C PHE A 317 -0.47 9.29 -0.91
N VAL A 318 -1.40 8.58 -0.31
CA VAL A 318 -1.11 7.62 0.76
C VAL A 318 -0.49 6.35 0.19
N TRP A 319 -0.98 5.81 -0.92
CA TRP A 319 -0.39 4.62 -1.55
C TRP A 319 1.01 4.85 -2.14
N ASP A 320 1.36 6.10 -2.44
CA ASP A 320 2.67 6.51 -2.94
C ASP A 320 3.27 7.60 -2.02
N PRO A 321 3.91 7.21 -0.91
CA PRO A 321 4.47 8.17 0.06
C PRO A 321 5.46 9.18 -0.55
N PRO A 322 6.38 8.79 -1.46
CA PRO A 322 7.23 9.74 -2.16
C PRO A 322 6.44 10.80 -2.93
N LEU A 323 5.43 10.39 -3.70
CA LEU A 323 4.57 11.29 -4.45
C LEU A 323 3.75 12.20 -3.51
N GLY A 324 3.26 11.66 -2.40
CA GLY A 324 2.56 12.42 -1.37
C GLY A 324 3.44 13.47 -0.70
N ASN A 325 4.71 13.16 -0.42
CA ASN A 325 5.68 14.12 0.12
C ASN A 325 6.00 15.21 -0.89
N TYR A 326 6.15 14.85 -2.17
CA TYR A 326 6.35 15.81 -3.25
C TYR A 326 5.17 16.77 -3.38
N PHE A 327 3.93 16.22 -3.41
CA PHE A 327 2.71 17.03 -3.39
C PHE A 327 2.69 18.00 -2.21
N GLU A 328 2.89 17.49 -1.00
CA GLU A 328 2.81 18.28 0.23
C GLU A 328 3.84 19.42 0.26
N GLY A 329 5.06 19.16 -0.23
CA GLY A 329 6.12 20.17 -0.34
C GLY A 329 5.75 21.36 -1.23
N ILE A 330 4.92 21.12 -2.26
CA ILE A 330 4.41 22.16 -3.17
C ILE A 330 3.14 22.79 -2.60
N ALA A 331 2.20 21.97 -2.11
CA ALA A 331 0.90 22.41 -1.64
C ALA A 331 0.98 23.40 -0.48
N LYS A 332 1.97 23.24 0.42
CA LYS A 332 2.26 24.19 1.52
C LYS A 332 2.59 25.62 1.05
N LYS A 333 3.07 25.76 -0.19
CA LYS A 333 3.42 27.06 -0.80
C LYS A 333 2.34 27.59 -1.75
N SER A 334 1.32 26.78 -2.04
CA SER A 334 0.27 27.08 -3.02
C SER A 334 -0.97 27.65 -2.36
N GLY A 335 -1.59 28.65 -2.99
CA GLY A 335 -2.95 29.10 -2.64
C GLY A 335 -4.05 28.13 -3.10
N ASN A 336 -3.71 27.14 -3.94
CA ASN A 336 -4.66 26.19 -4.53
C ASN A 336 -4.12 24.74 -4.49
N PRO A 337 -4.16 24.06 -3.35
CA PRO A 337 -3.69 22.68 -3.20
C PRO A 337 -4.37 21.68 -4.15
N LYS A 338 -5.65 21.90 -4.50
CA LYS A 338 -6.37 21.04 -5.45
C LYS A 338 -5.76 21.08 -6.84
N ALA A 339 -5.36 22.27 -7.32
CA ALA A 339 -4.67 22.38 -8.61
C ALA A 339 -3.33 21.64 -8.58
N VAL A 340 -2.58 21.77 -7.48
CA VAL A 340 -1.32 21.01 -7.28
C VAL A 340 -1.58 19.50 -7.32
N ALA A 341 -2.57 19.00 -6.59
CA ALA A 341 -2.93 17.58 -6.57
C ALA A 341 -3.27 17.07 -7.98
N ASN A 342 -4.11 17.81 -8.71
CA ASN A 342 -4.49 17.45 -10.08
C ASN A 342 -3.27 17.36 -11.02
N TRP A 343 -2.34 18.32 -10.95
CA TRP A 343 -1.13 18.30 -11.76
C TRP A 343 -0.20 17.14 -11.39
N VAL A 344 -0.06 16.83 -10.11
CA VAL A 344 0.81 15.74 -9.63
C VAL A 344 0.22 14.38 -10.01
N ILE A 345 -1.08 14.16 -9.78
CA ILE A 345 -1.75 12.87 -10.04
C ILE A 345 -1.89 12.60 -11.54
N ASN A 346 -2.44 13.58 -12.29
CA ASN A 346 -2.88 13.34 -13.67
C ASN A 346 -1.80 13.66 -14.72
N ASN A 347 -0.84 14.54 -14.41
CA ASN A 347 0.18 14.92 -15.38
C ASN A 347 1.57 14.39 -15.02
N LEU A 348 2.06 14.68 -13.81
CA LEU A 348 3.40 14.26 -13.41
C LEU A 348 3.53 12.74 -13.34
N ARG A 349 2.63 12.07 -12.62
CA ARG A 349 2.63 10.61 -12.48
C ARG A 349 2.50 9.91 -13.83
N ALA A 350 1.64 10.39 -14.72
CA ALA A 350 1.48 9.84 -16.06
C ALA A 350 2.77 9.98 -16.90
N LYS A 351 3.44 11.15 -16.85
CA LYS A 351 4.70 11.37 -17.56
C LYS A 351 5.84 10.54 -17.00
N MET A 352 5.90 10.34 -15.71
CA MET A 352 6.91 9.46 -15.09
C MET A 352 6.72 8.00 -15.53
N ALA A 353 5.47 7.50 -15.61
CA ALA A 353 5.17 6.17 -16.12
C ALA A 353 5.59 6.01 -17.60
N GLU A 354 5.19 6.95 -18.48
CA GLU A 354 5.61 6.96 -19.90
C GLU A 354 7.14 6.98 -20.08
N ALA A 355 7.85 7.70 -19.21
CA ALA A 355 9.32 7.78 -19.27
C ALA A 355 9.98 6.48 -18.82
N GLY A 356 9.43 5.79 -17.81
CA GLY A 356 9.85 4.46 -17.36
C GLY A 356 9.72 3.43 -18.48
N GLU A 357 8.54 3.32 -19.10
CA GLU A 357 8.29 2.40 -20.22
C GLU A 357 9.23 2.62 -21.41
N LYS A 358 9.50 3.88 -21.75
CA LYS A 358 10.45 4.24 -22.85
C LYS A 358 11.89 3.85 -22.52
N SER A 359 12.27 3.92 -21.24
CA SER A 359 13.61 3.51 -20.79
C SER A 359 13.81 2.00 -20.92
N GLU A 360 12.79 1.20 -20.60
CA GLU A 360 12.81 -0.25 -20.75
C GLU A 360 12.94 -0.69 -22.21
N ILE A 361 12.14 -0.11 -23.10
CA ILE A 361 12.19 -0.42 -24.53
C ILE A 361 13.58 -0.12 -25.14
N ARG A 362 14.25 0.94 -24.64
CA ARG A 362 15.62 1.28 -25.10
C ARG A 362 16.69 0.38 -24.50
N GLY A 363 16.47 -0.19 -23.31
CA GLY A 363 17.38 -1.11 -22.62
C GLY A 363 17.34 -2.55 -23.15
N ALA A 364 16.24 -2.98 -23.73
CA ALA A 364 16.06 -4.34 -24.27
C ALA A 364 16.82 -4.53 -25.58
N LYS A 365 17.87 -5.36 -25.54
CA LYS A 365 18.73 -5.63 -26.71
C LYS A 365 18.19 -6.70 -27.66
N SER A 366 17.14 -7.46 -27.29
CA SER A 366 16.52 -8.50 -28.10
C SER A 366 15.03 -8.67 -27.80
N GLU A 367 14.28 -9.35 -28.71
CA GLU A 367 12.86 -9.68 -28.48
C GLU A 367 12.67 -10.67 -27.31
N VAL A 368 13.66 -11.48 -27.01
CA VAL A 368 13.66 -12.43 -25.88
C VAL A 368 13.80 -11.66 -24.55
N ASP A 369 14.62 -10.59 -24.52
CA ASP A 369 14.75 -9.73 -23.35
C ASP A 369 13.44 -8.99 -23.04
N ARG A 370 12.65 -8.65 -24.07
CA ARG A 370 11.34 -7.99 -23.90
C ARG A 370 10.28 -8.85 -23.22
N SER A 371 10.35 -10.16 -23.38
CA SER A 371 9.41 -11.11 -22.75
C SER A 371 9.74 -11.42 -21.28
N LEU A 372 10.97 -11.14 -20.84
CA LEU A 372 11.46 -11.38 -19.47
C LEU A 372 11.40 -10.14 -18.57
N VAL A 373 11.15 -8.95 -19.14
CA VAL A 373 11.17 -7.65 -18.45
C VAL A 373 9.85 -7.32 -17.70
N THR A 374 8.99 -8.29 -17.45
CA THR A 374 7.68 -8.05 -16.81
C THR A 374 7.70 -7.91 -15.28
N SER A 375 8.87 -7.89 -14.61
CA SER A 375 8.88 -7.87 -13.14
C SER A 375 9.72 -6.79 -12.43
N ALA A 376 10.44 -5.92 -13.16
CA ALA A 376 11.16 -4.80 -12.54
C ALA A 376 11.18 -3.60 -13.50
N ALA A 377 10.04 -2.94 -13.66
CA ALA A 377 9.95 -1.70 -14.41
C ALA A 377 10.96 -0.68 -13.87
N ALA A 378 11.87 -0.20 -14.73
CA ALA A 378 12.72 0.95 -14.43
C ALA A 378 11.83 2.20 -14.34
N THR A 379 11.17 2.39 -13.21
CA THR A 379 10.30 3.54 -12.97
C THR A 379 11.16 4.79 -12.84
N THR A 380 10.90 5.80 -13.69
CA THR A 380 11.43 7.13 -13.46
C THR A 380 10.99 7.62 -12.09
N THR A 381 11.94 7.91 -11.21
CA THR A 381 11.67 8.36 -9.85
C THR A 381 11.57 9.88 -9.76
N LEU A 382 11.03 10.41 -8.67
CA LEU A 382 10.96 11.86 -8.43
C LEU A 382 12.34 12.51 -8.36
N SER A 383 13.40 11.75 -8.04
CA SER A 383 14.79 12.23 -8.06
C SER A 383 15.35 12.40 -9.48
N ASP A 384 14.76 11.77 -10.49
CA ASP A 384 15.20 11.85 -11.89
C ASP A 384 14.59 13.05 -12.63
N LEU A 385 13.70 13.81 -11.97
CA LEU A 385 13.08 14.99 -12.54
C LEU A 385 14.14 16.07 -12.84
N LYS A 386 14.13 16.56 -14.06
CA LYS A 386 15.04 17.62 -14.52
C LYS A 386 14.68 19.01 -14.01
N PHE A 387 13.53 19.18 -13.40
CA PHE A 387 13.00 20.44 -12.88
C PHE A 387 12.72 20.37 -11.37
N LYS A 388 12.70 21.51 -10.72
CA LYS A 388 12.43 21.63 -9.28
C LYS A 388 10.92 21.67 -9.00
N PRO A 389 10.45 21.26 -7.80
CA PRO A 389 9.06 21.35 -7.41
C PRO A 389 8.45 22.75 -7.61
N ASP A 390 9.22 23.82 -7.36
CA ASP A 390 8.78 25.20 -7.53
C ASP A 390 8.44 25.56 -9.00
N SER A 391 8.99 24.85 -9.98
CA SER A 391 8.61 25.03 -11.40
C SER A 391 7.17 24.57 -11.66
N LEU A 392 6.70 23.55 -10.97
CA LEU A 392 5.28 23.14 -11.07
C LEU A 392 4.37 24.19 -10.46
N LEU A 393 4.77 24.78 -9.34
CA LEU A 393 4.03 25.89 -8.71
C LEU A 393 3.97 27.12 -9.64
N GLU A 394 5.10 27.46 -10.31
CA GLU A 394 5.16 28.53 -11.32
C GLU A 394 4.19 28.26 -12.49
N LEU A 395 4.16 27.02 -13.02
CA LEU A 395 3.25 26.63 -14.09
C LEU A 395 1.77 26.81 -13.69
N ILE A 396 1.40 26.36 -12.48
CA ILE A 396 0.06 26.53 -11.91
C ILE A 396 -0.28 28.01 -11.82
N GLY A 397 0.63 28.83 -11.30
CA GLY A 397 0.46 30.29 -11.20
C GLY A 397 0.23 30.97 -12.56
N LEU A 398 0.92 30.54 -13.62
CA LEU A 398 0.70 31.06 -15.00
C LEU A 398 -0.72 30.73 -15.50
N VAL A 399 -1.29 29.60 -15.13
CA VAL A 399 -2.67 29.23 -15.47
C VAL A 399 -3.68 30.05 -14.65
N GLU A 400 -3.47 30.14 -13.35
CA GLU A 400 -4.37 30.87 -12.44
C GLU A 400 -4.41 32.37 -12.76
N ASN A 401 -3.28 32.95 -13.11
CA ASN A 401 -3.16 34.35 -13.54
C ASN A 401 -3.61 34.56 -15.00
N LYS A 402 -4.14 33.53 -15.66
CA LYS A 402 -4.60 33.57 -17.06
C LYS A 402 -3.50 34.02 -18.04
N THR A 403 -2.24 33.84 -17.70
CA THR A 403 -1.10 34.11 -18.59
C THR A 403 -1.05 33.09 -19.73
N ILE A 404 -1.43 31.84 -19.42
CA ILE A 404 -1.58 30.77 -20.41
C ILE A 404 -2.89 29.99 -20.17
N SER A 405 -3.41 29.35 -21.23
CA SER A 405 -4.56 28.46 -21.10
C SER A 405 -4.13 27.08 -20.57
N SER A 406 -5.09 26.30 -20.03
CA SER A 406 -4.84 24.93 -19.55
C SER A 406 -4.27 24.01 -20.64
N SER A 407 -4.68 24.20 -21.91
CA SER A 407 -4.14 23.45 -23.05
C SER A 407 -2.68 23.80 -23.33
N ILE A 408 -2.32 25.09 -23.22
CA ILE A 408 -0.95 25.53 -23.37
C ILE A 408 -0.10 25.05 -22.19
N ALA A 409 -0.66 25.03 -20.99
CA ALA A 409 0.05 24.56 -19.81
C ALA A 409 0.48 23.09 -19.93
N GLN A 410 -0.33 22.24 -20.56
CA GLN A 410 0.09 20.85 -20.85
C GLN A 410 1.26 20.75 -21.79
N GLN A 411 1.33 21.62 -22.82
CA GLN A 411 2.46 21.69 -23.76
C GLN A 411 3.73 22.20 -23.03
N VAL A 412 3.59 23.23 -22.21
CA VAL A 412 4.69 23.78 -21.39
C VAL A 412 5.18 22.73 -20.41
N PHE A 413 4.29 21.98 -19.76
CA PHE A 413 4.64 20.91 -18.83
C PHE A 413 5.43 19.79 -19.54
N ALA A 414 4.98 19.35 -20.71
CA ALA A 414 5.67 18.31 -21.46
C ALA A 414 7.11 18.72 -21.80
N GLU A 415 7.32 19.96 -22.23
CA GLU A 415 8.65 20.48 -22.53
C GLU A 415 9.50 20.71 -21.27
N MET A 416 8.89 21.21 -20.19
CA MET A 416 9.53 21.33 -18.88
C MET A 416 10.02 19.96 -18.38
N PHE A 417 9.21 18.92 -18.52
CA PHE A 417 9.56 17.56 -18.13
C PHE A 417 10.77 17.02 -18.89
N GLU A 418 10.84 17.28 -20.20
CA GLU A 418 11.94 16.81 -21.06
C GLU A 418 13.22 17.62 -20.91
N THR A 419 13.10 18.94 -20.77
CA THR A 419 14.25 19.87 -20.86
C THR A 419 14.74 20.40 -19.53
N GLY A 420 13.88 20.42 -18.50
CA GLY A 420 14.14 21.06 -17.21
C GLY A 420 14.04 22.59 -17.22
N LYS A 421 13.66 23.21 -18.35
CA LYS A 421 13.50 24.68 -18.43
C LYS A 421 12.33 25.15 -17.56
N SER A 422 12.42 26.39 -17.05
CA SER A 422 11.30 26.97 -16.30
C SER A 422 10.09 27.25 -17.19
N PRO A 423 8.85 27.14 -16.67
CA PRO A 423 7.63 27.45 -17.43
C PRO A 423 7.63 28.83 -18.05
N ALA A 424 8.04 29.86 -17.31
CA ALA A 424 8.11 31.23 -17.82
C ALA A 424 9.09 31.37 -19.00
N ALA A 425 10.26 30.69 -18.97
CA ALA A 425 11.20 30.68 -20.05
C ALA A 425 10.60 30.06 -21.33
N ILE A 426 9.92 28.89 -21.18
CA ILE A 426 9.26 28.20 -22.31
C ILE A 426 8.16 29.08 -22.92
N VAL A 427 7.32 29.68 -22.06
CA VAL A 427 6.23 30.57 -22.51
C VAL A 427 6.78 31.77 -23.27
N LYS A 428 7.88 32.36 -22.78
CA LYS A 428 8.53 33.50 -23.44
C LYS A 428 9.19 33.12 -24.79
N GLU A 429 9.97 32.03 -24.78
CA GLU A 429 10.70 31.57 -26.01
C GLU A 429 9.72 31.23 -27.15
N LYS A 430 8.58 30.61 -26.82
CA LYS A 430 7.61 30.21 -27.83
C LYS A 430 6.45 31.20 -28.03
N GLY A 431 6.47 32.32 -27.34
CA GLY A 431 5.40 33.31 -27.43
C GLY A 431 4.02 32.73 -27.13
N LEU A 432 3.89 31.91 -26.05
CA LEU A 432 2.68 31.20 -25.71
C LEU A 432 1.76 31.97 -24.77
N ALA A 433 2.13 33.18 -24.38
CA ALA A 433 1.30 34.05 -23.55
C ALA A 433 -0.06 34.28 -24.21
N GLN A 434 -1.10 34.28 -23.40
CA GLN A 434 -2.47 34.48 -23.86
C GLN A 434 -2.65 35.90 -24.40
N VAL A 435 -3.24 36.00 -25.56
CA VAL A 435 -3.60 37.29 -26.17
C VAL A 435 -4.87 37.78 -25.49
N SER A 436 -4.76 38.80 -24.66
CA SER A 436 -5.89 39.49 -24.02
C SER A 436 -6.21 40.82 -24.67
N ASP A 437 -5.47 41.18 -25.74
CA ASP A 437 -5.76 42.38 -26.52
C ASP A 437 -7.10 42.22 -27.28
N THR A 438 -8.07 43.02 -26.88
CA THR A 438 -9.44 43.00 -27.43
C THR A 438 -9.44 43.20 -28.95
N GLY A 439 -8.58 44.08 -29.48
CA GLY A 439 -8.50 44.35 -30.90
C GLY A 439 -7.97 43.17 -31.72
N ALA A 440 -6.98 42.44 -31.20
CA ALA A 440 -6.47 41.21 -31.80
C ALA A 440 -7.53 40.09 -31.81
N ILE A 441 -8.25 39.92 -30.68
CA ILE A 441 -9.33 38.92 -30.56
C ILE A 441 -10.51 39.28 -31.48
N GLU A 442 -10.86 40.54 -31.61
CA GLU A 442 -11.92 40.99 -32.52
C GLU A 442 -11.64 40.61 -33.98
N LYS A 443 -10.38 40.74 -34.44
CA LYS A 443 -9.97 40.30 -35.77
C LYS A 443 -10.18 38.79 -35.97
N PHE A 444 -9.75 37.97 -35.02
CA PHE A 444 -9.99 36.52 -35.09
C PHE A 444 -11.48 36.18 -35.09
N CYS A 445 -12.31 36.91 -34.34
CA CYS A 445 -13.75 36.70 -34.35
C CYS A 445 -14.36 37.10 -35.71
N ASP A 446 -13.94 38.21 -36.31
CA ASP A 446 -14.41 38.66 -37.62
C ASP A 446 -14.04 37.65 -38.72
N GLU A 447 -12.80 37.16 -38.73
CA GLU A 447 -12.35 36.13 -39.68
C GLU A 447 -13.20 34.86 -39.55
N VAL A 448 -13.47 34.40 -38.32
CA VAL A 448 -14.27 33.18 -38.09
C VAL A 448 -15.72 33.37 -38.45
N ILE A 449 -16.34 34.52 -38.15
CA ILE A 449 -17.72 34.84 -38.55
C ILE A 449 -17.83 34.85 -40.07
N ALA A 450 -16.86 35.46 -40.76
CA ALA A 450 -16.83 35.52 -42.21
C ALA A 450 -16.64 34.15 -42.87
N ALA A 451 -15.79 33.30 -42.28
CA ALA A 451 -15.51 31.94 -42.78
C ALA A 451 -16.63 30.95 -42.49
N HIS A 452 -17.49 31.21 -41.50
CA HIS A 452 -18.56 30.30 -41.07
C HIS A 452 -19.94 30.97 -40.98
N PRO A 453 -20.51 31.45 -42.12
CA PRO A 453 -21.76 32.19 -42.13
C PRO A 453 -22.96 31.35 -41.68
N GLY A 454 -22.95 30.04 -41.93
CA GLY A 454 -24.01 29.12 -41.49
C GLY A 454 -24.18 29.08 -39.96
N PRO A 455 -23.14 28.69 -39.19
CA PRO A 455 -23.16 28.74 -37.73
C PRO A 455 -23.44 30.14 -37.17
N ALA A 456 -22.96 31.21 -37.81
CA ALA A 456 -23.26 32.58 -37.40
C ALA A 456 -24.74 32.89 -37.48
N ASN A 457 -25.41 32.49 -38.58
CA ASN A 457 -26.86 32.64 -38.77
C ASN A 457 -27.66 31.70 -37.84
N ASP A 458 -27.18 30.50 -37.58
CA ASP A 458 -27.79 29.59 -36.62
C ASP A 458 -27.82 30.18 -35.20
N PHE A 459 -26.74 30.85 -34.76
CA PHE A 459 -26.75 31.56 -33.48
C PHE A 459 -27.72 32.73 -33.47
N LYS A 460 -27.77 33.53 -34.56
CA LYS A 460 -28.75 34.63 -34.71
C LYS A 460 -30.21 34.14 -34.68
N SER A 461 -30.44 32.90 -35.11
CA SER A 461 -31.77 32.25 -35.06
C SER A 461 -32.08 31.56 -33.73
N GLY A 462 -31.20 31.72 -32.68
CA GLY A 462 -31.45 31.25 -31.34
C GLY A 462 -30.77 29.89 -30.99
N LYS A 463 -29.99 29.30 -31.88
CA LYS A 463 -29.26 28.04 -31.60
C LYS A 463 -28.01 28.29 -30.80
N ALA A 464 -28.06 28.29 -29.47
CA ALA A 464 -26.95 28.59 -28.58
C ALA A 464 -25.70 27.69 -28.80
N ALA A 465 -25.88 26.44 -29.24
CA ALA A 465 -24.79 25.52 -29.54
C ALA A 465 -23.83 26.02 -30.65
N ALA A 466 -24.34 26.84 -31.61
CA ALA A 466 -23.52 27.39 -32.67
C ALA A 466 -22.43 28.35 -32.18
N LEU A 467 -22.65 29.03 -31.04
CA LEU A 467 -21.63 29.88 -30.42
C LEU A 467 -20.41 29.07 -29.95
N ASN A 468 -20.64 27.88 -29.41
CA ASN A 468 -19.54 27.03 -28.98
C ASN A 468 -18.69 26.53 -30.16
N PHE A 469 -19.33 26.25 -31.29
CA PHE A 469 -18.61 25.95 -32.54
C PHE A 469 -17.73 27.12 -32.99
N LEU A 470 -18.28 28.34 -33.05
CA LEU A 470 -17.51 29.53 -33.43
C LEU A 470 -16.39 29.84 -32.44
N LYS A 471 -16.61 29.71 -31.12
CA LYS A 471 -15.57 29.79 -30.11
C LYS A 471 -14.44 28.78 -30.39
N GLY A 472 -14.76 27.54 -30.72
CA GLY A 472 -13.78 26.51 -31.08
C GLY A 472 -12.95 26.89 -32.30
N GLN A 473 -13.55 27.50 -33.32
CA GLN A 473 -12.83 27.96 -34.53
C GLN A 473 -11.88 29.13 -34.22
N VAL A 474 -12.32 30.11 -33.41
CA VAL A 474 -11.45 31.20 -32.94
C VAL A 474 -10.28 30.68 -32.15
N MET A 475 -10.51 29.71 -31.24
CA MET A 475 -9.45 29.06 -30.47
C MET A 475 -8.46 28.31 -31.38
N LYS A 476 -8.96 27.65 -32.44
CA LYS A 476 -8.12 26.96 -33.43
C LYS A 476 -7.28 27.96 -34.23
N LEU A 477 -7.87 29.05 -34.71
CA LEU A 477 -7.21 30.09 -35.48
C LEU A 477 -6.14 30.82 -34.65
N SER A 478 -6.42 31.11 -33.38
CA SER A 478 -5.48 31.72 -32.45
C SER A 478 -4.43 30.75 -31.88
N LYS A 479 -4.43 29.47 -32.31
CA LYS A 479 -3.59 28.40 -31.78
C LYS A 479 -3.70 28.26 -30.24
N GLY A 480 -4.91 28.44 -29.70
CA GLY A 480 -5.18 28.35 -28.25
C GLY A 480 -4.73 29.59 -27.43
N LYS A 481 -4.29 30.66 -28.10
CA LYS A 481 -3.77 31.86 -27.41
C LYS A 481 -4.86 32.91 -27.07
N ALA A 482 -6.01 32.91 -27.74
CA ALA A 482 -7.09 33.83 -27.40
C ALA A 482 -7.73 33.48 -26.06
N ASN A 483 -8.13 34.49 -25.28
CA ASN A 483 -8.85 34.27 -24.03
C ASN A 483 -10.29 33.77 -24.34
N PRO A 484 -10.68 32.52 -23.92
CA PRO A 484 -11.97 31.95 -24.32
C PRO A 484 -13.20 32.72 -23.79
N ALA A 485 -13.06 33.39 -22.64
CA ALA A 485 -14.15 34.21 -22.09
C ALA A 485 -14.36 35.47 -22.94
N LEU A 486 -13.27 36.19 -23.24
CA LEU A 486 -13.34 37.39 -24.14
C LEU A 486 -13.79 37.00 -25.54
N VAL A 487 -13.37 35.89 -26.09
CA VAL A 487 -13.84 35.37 -27.37
C VAL A 487 -15.36 35.18 -27.34
N GLY A 488 -15.90 34.60 -26.25
CA GLY A 488 -17.31 34.42 -26.06
C GLY A 488 -18.08 35.74 -26.08
N GLU A 489 -17.63 36.71 -25.27
CA GLU A 489 -18.26 38.02 -25.15
C GLU A 489 -18.25 38.79 -26.48
N ILE A 490 -17.11 38.77 -27.17
CA ILE A 490 -16.95 39.46 -28.46
C ILE A 490 -17.82 38.82 -29.53
N LEU A 491 -17.85 37.48 -29.65
CA LEU A 491 -18.72 36.77 -30.60
C LEU A 491 -20.17 37.05 -30.32
N GLU A 492 -20.62 37.00 -29.06
CA GLU A 492 -22.00 37.31 -28.70
C GLU A 492 -22.38 38.76 -29.06
N ARG A 493 -21.50 39.71 -28.72
CA ARG A 493 -21.70 41.12 -29.05
C ARG A 493 -21.84 41.33 -30.56
N LYS A 494 -20.91 40.74 -31.37
CA LYS A 494 -20.90 40.90 -32.82
C LYS A 494 -22.04 40.18 -33.57
N LEU A 495 -22.55 39.10 -32.99
CA LEU A 495 -23.65 38.33 -33.60
C LEU A 495 -25.03 38.81 -33.16
N LYS A 496 -25.14 39.52 -32.01
CA LYS A 496 -26.39 40.16 -31.55
C LYS A 496 -26.61 41.57 -32.12
N SER A 497 -25.52 42.20 -32.61
CA SER A 497 -25.58 43.43 -33.41
C SER A 497 -25.91 43.12 -34.87
#